data_8626d407272ae76c85cf503d2331af0a
#
_entry.id   8626d407272ae76c85cf503d2331af0a
#
_cell.length_a   1.000
_cell.length_b   1.000
_cell.length_c   1.000
_cell.angle_alpha   90.00
_cell.angle_beta   90.00
_cell.angle_gamma   90.00
#
_symmetry.space_group_name_H-M   'P 1'
#
loop_
_entity.id
_entity.type
_entity.pdbx_description
1 polymer ?
#
loop_
_entity_poly.entity_id
_entity_poly.type
_entity_poly.pdbx_seq_one_letter_code
_entity_poly.pdbx_strand_id
1 'polypeptide(L)'
;MLDNLKSSLRAAIKKIVSSSGVDEELIKELSKDVQRSLLQSDVNVKLVFEITKNIENRSLNEKPPPGLSRKDHIVKILYDELAKMLGNDTEFHFKSGKINKVLLLGIQGSGKTTVTSKLARFLSKQGYRIGVIGADTFRPGALVQLRTMCEKSDVEVYGDEK
;
A
#
# COMPACT_ATOMS: atom_id res chain seq x y z
N MET A 1 10.40 -0.22 -10.60
CA MET A 1 9.78 -1.45 -10.04
C MET A 1 8.26 -1.29 -9.93
N LEU A 2 7.74 -0.34 -9.16
CA LEU A 2 6.28 -0.12 -9.01
C LEU A 2 5.55 0.20 -10.33
N ASP A 3 6.16 0.91 -11.25
CA ASP A 3 5.56 1.22 -12.55
C ASP A 3 5.37 -0.02 -13.42
N ASN A 4 6.30 -0.98 -13.36
CA ASN A 4 6.18 -2.25 -14.06
C ASN A 4 5.03 -3.09 -13.48
N LEU A 5 4.93 -3.20 -12.14
CA LEU A 5 3.82 -3.89 -11.49
C LEU A 5 2.48 -3.26 -11.87
N LYS A 6 2.39 -1.93 -11.79
CA LYS A 6 1.18 -1.17 -12.17
C LYS A 6 0.78 -1.41 -13.63
N SER A 7 1.74 -1.38 -14.57
CA SER A 7 1.48 -1.59 -15.99
C SER A 7 1.03 -3.03 -16.27
N SER A 8 1.68 -4.02 -15.65
CA SER A 8 1.34 -5.43 -15.80
C SER A 8 -0.04 -5.78 -15.25
N LEU A 9 -0.36 -5.29 -14.03
CA LEU A 9 -1.70 -5.48 -13.46
C LEU A 9 -2.78 -4.78 -14.29
N ARG A 10 -2.52 -3.57 -14.79
CA ARG A 10 -3.45 -2.88 -15.71
C ARG A 10 -3.67 -3.65 -17.01
N ALA A 11 -2.63 -4.25 -17.58
CA ALA A 11 -2.74 -5.06 -18.80
C ALA A 11 -3.60 -6.31 -18.54
N ALA A 12 -3.41 -6.98 -17.41
CA ALA A 12 -4.21 -8.14 -17.00
C ALA A 12 -5.69 -7.77 -16.82
N ILE A 13 -6.00 -6.67 -16.15
CA ILE A 13 -7.38 -6.16 -15.99
C ILE A 13 -7.97 -5.81 -17.35
N LYS A 14 -7.22 -5.14 -18.23
CA LYS A 14 -7.70 -4.73 -19.56
C LYS A 14 -8.13 -5.94 -20.40
N LYS A 15 -7.42 -7.08 -20.32
CA LYS A 15 -7.81 -8.32 -21.00
C LYS A 15 -9.21 -8.78 -20.59
N ILE A 16 -9.51 -8.78 -19.28
CA ILE A 16 -10.84 -9.15 -18.77
C ILE A 16 -11.91 -8.18 -19.26
N VAL A 17 -11.68 -6.88 -19.13
CA VAL A 17 -12.67 -5.85 -19.48
C VAL A 17 -12.96 -5.86 -20.99
N SER A 18 -11.94 -6.04 -21.83
CA SER A 18 -12.07 -6.02 -23.31
C SER A 18 -12.50 -7.35 -23.94
N SER A 19 -12.54 -8.46 -23.19
CA SER A 19 -12.97 -9.75 -23.71
C SER A 19 -14.45 -9.75 -24.14
N SER A 20 -14.83 -10.60 -25.04
CA SER A 20 -16.25 -10.79 -25.41
C SER A 20 -17.05 -11.55 -24.36
N GLY A 21 -16.40 -12.45 -23.62
CA GLY A 21 -16.94 -13.27 -22.54
C GLY A 21 -15.87 -13.61 -21.52
N VAL A 22 -16.27 -14.22 -20.41
CA VAL A 22 -15.36 -14.72 -19.38
C VAL A 22 -15.54 -16.23 -19.27
N ASP A 23 -14.57 -16.96 -19.77
CA ASP A 23 -14.43 -18.41 -19.63
C ASP A 23 -13.36 -18.77 -18.60
N GLU A 24 -13.21 -20.06 -18.36
CA GLU A 24 -12.23 -20.59 -17.39
C GLU A 24 -10.79 -20.35 -17.85
N GLU A 25 -10.54 -20.38 -19.16
CA GLU A 25 -9.20 -20.18 -19.72
C GLU A 25 -8.70 -18.75 -19.49
N LEU A 26 -9.57 -17.76 -19.72
CA LEU A 26 -9.27 -16.35 -19.47
C LEU A 26 -9.01 -16.07 -17.97
N ILE A 27 -9.74 -16.74 -17.08
CA ILE A 27 -9.50 -16.63 -15.62
C ILE A 27 -8.14 -17.21 -15.23
N LYS A 28 -7.77 -18.36 -15.77
CA LYS A 28 -6.46 -18.97 -15.56
C LYS A 28 -5.32 -18.11 -16.14
N GLU A 29 -5.54 -17.49 -17.30
CA GLU A 29 -4.59 -16.54 -17.87
C GLU A 29 -4.41 -15.31 -16.97
N LEU A 30 -5.50 -14.71 -16.48
CA LEU A 30 -5.46 -13.62 -15.51
C LEU A 30 -4.64 -14.00 -14.27
N SER A 31 -4.92 -15.17 -13.69
CA SER A 31 -4.21 -15.67 -12.50
C SER A 31 -2.70 -15.78 -12.76
N LYS A 32 -2.29 -16.33 -13.91
CA LYS A 32 -0.88 -16.43 -14.33
C LYS A 32 -0.22 -15.06 -14.54
N ASP A 33 -0.93 -14.09 -15.15
CA ASP A 33 -0.40 -12.76 -15.39
C ASP A 33 -0.19 -12.01 -14.06
N VAL A 34 -1.13 -12.13 -13.13
CA VAL A 34 -1.02 -11.57 -11.77
C VAL A 34 0.14 -12.23 -11.02
N GLN A 35 0.24 -13.57 -11.06
CA GLN A 35 1.32 -14.33 -10.45
C GLN A 35 2.69 -13.84 -10.92
N ARG A 36 2.87 -13.76 -12.24
CA ARG A 36 4.12 -13.30 -12.85
C ARG A 36 4.47 -11.87 -12.42
N SER A 37 3.47 -10.98 -12.42
CA SER A 37 3.67 -9.58 -12.06
C SER A 37 4.11 -9.41 -10.60
N LEU A 38 3.52 -10.18 -9.69
CA LEU A 38 3.87 -10.15 -8.26
C LEU A 38 5.25 -10.77 -8.00
N LEU A 39 5.58 -11.90 -8.65
CA LEU A 39 6.91 -12.53 -8.54
C LEU A 39 8.02 -11.62 -9.08
N GLN A 40 7.80 -10.93 -10.19
CA GLN A 40 8.73 -9.96 -10.75
C GLN A 40 8.93 -8.72 -9.86
N SER A 41 8.02 -8.51 -8.91
CA SER A 41 8.07 -7.42 -7.94
C SER A 41 8.58 -7.87 -6.56
N ASP A 42 9.27 -9.02 -6.49
CA ASP A 42 9.89 -9.60 -5.30
C ASP A 42 8.88 -9.90 -4.16
N VAL A 43 7.62 -10.13 -4.48
CA VAL A 43 6.62 -10.57 -3.50
C VAL A 43 6.90 -12.01 -3.08
N ASN A 44 6.72 -12.32 -1.81
CA ASN A 44 6.95 -13.66 -1.27
C ASN A 44 6.20 -14.74 -2.06
N VAL A 45 6.91 -15.76 -2.51
CA VAL A 45 6.40 -16.81 -3.41
C VAL A 45 5.17 -17.53 -2.84
N LYS A 46 5.18 -17.89 -1.55
CA LYS A 46 4.03 -18.56 -0.89
C LYS A 46 2.79 -17.69 -0.90
N LEU A 47 2.96 -16.40 -0.60
CA LEU A 47 1.87 -15.43 -0.61
C LEU A 47 1.31 -15.24 -2.02
N VAL A 48 2.17 -15.17 -3.04
CA VAL A 48 1.75 -15.07 -4.44
C VAL A 48 0.90 -16.27 -4.85
N PHE A 49 1.32 -17.50 -4.51
CA PHE A 49 0.53 -18.69 -4.81
C PHE A 49 -0.82 -18.72 -4.10
N GLU A 50 -0.86 -18.32 -2.84
CA GLU A 50 -2.11 -18.25 -2.07
C GLU A 50 -3.10 -17.27 -2.71
N ILE A 51 -2.65 -16.05 -3.00
CA ILE A 51 -3.50 -15.00 -3.60
C ILE A 51 -4.01 -15.43 -4.97
N THR A 52 -3.13 -15.91 -5.85
CA THR A 52 -3.54 -16.28 -7.21
C THR A 52 -4.48 -17.46 -7.22
N LYS A 53 -4.32 -18.43 -6.34
CA LYS A 53 -5.25 -19.53 -6.13
C LYS A 53 -6.62 -19.04 -5.64
N ASN A 54 -6.63 -18.08 -4.71
CA ASN A 54 -7.88 -17.48 -4.22
C ASN A 54 -8.60 -16.71 -5.34
N ILE A 55 -7.86 -15.89 -6.12
CA ILE A 55 -8.42 -15.17 -7.26
C ILE A 55 -9.07 -16.15 -8.24
N GLU A 56 -8.38 -17.22 -8.62
CA GLU A 56 -8.88 -18.23 -9.54
C GLU A 56 -10.13 -18.93 -8.99
N ASN A 57 -10.06 -19.45 -7.77
CA ASN A 57 -11.17 -20.16 -7.14
C ASN A 57 -12.42 -19.27 -6.98
N ARG A 58 -12.25 -18.06 -6.50
CA ARG A 58 -13.35 -17.10 -6.32
C ARG A 58 -13.95 -16.71 -7.67
N SER A 59 -13.10 -16.42 -8.67
CA SER A 59 -13.54 -16.05 -10.02
C SER A 59 -14.33 -17.15 -10.73
N LEU A 60 -14.01 -18.42 -10.46
CA LEU A 60 -14.71 -19.57 -11.03
C LEU A 60 -16.02 -19.86 -10.30
N ASN A 61 -16.05 -19.80 -8.97
CA ASN A 61 -17.13 -20.35 -8.15
C ASN A 61 -18.11 -19.30 -7.62
N GLU A 62 -17.68 -18.03 -7.45
CA GLU A 62 -18.56 -16.99 -6.93
C GLU A 62 -19.48 -16.44 -8.04
N LYS A 63 -20.76 -16.29 -7.74
CA LYS A 63 -21.71 -15.61 -8.60
C LYS A 63 -21.64 -14.10 -8.39
N PRO A 64 -21.68 -13.30 -9.47
CA PRO A 64 -21.72 -11.85 -9.32
C PRO A 64 -22.95 -11.42 -8.51
N PRO A 65 -22.81 -10.44 -7.62
CA PRO A 65 -23.94 -9.81 -6.95
C PRO A 65 -24.94 -9.21 -7.96
N PRO A 66 -26.22 -9.02 -7.58
CA PRO A 66 -27.20 -8.36 -8.44
C PRO A 66 -26.71 -7.00 -8.92
N GLY A 67 -26.81 -6.72 -10.22
CA GLY A 67 -26.40 -5.46 -10.84
C GLY A 67 -24.91 -5.36 -11.20
N LEU A 68 -24.09 -6.34 -10.86
CA LEU A 68 -22.67 -6.37 -11.24
C LEU A 68 -22.42 -7.36 -12.39
N SER A 69 -21.70 -6.93 -13.42
CA SER A 69 -21.30 -7.85 -14.49
C SER A 69 -20.28 -8.87 -13.99
N ARG A 70 -20.18 -10.04 -14.66
CA ARG A 70 -19.16 -11.04 -14.32
C ARG A 70 -17.73 -10.49 -14.44
N LYS A 71 -17.47 -9.61 -15.39
CA LYS A 71 -16.16 -8.96 -15.57
C LYS A 71 -15.84 -8.04 -14.39
N ASP A 72 -16.77 -7.18 -14.01
CA ASP A 72 -16.59 -6.26 -12.89
C ASP A 72 -16.43 -7.02 -11.57
N HIS A 73 -17.15 -8.14 -11.43
CA HIS A 73 -17.00 -9.00 -10.24
C HIS A 73 -15.59 -9.60 -10.14
N ILE A 74 -15.00 -10.06 -11.24
CA ILE A 74 -13.62 -10.58 -11.27
C ILE A 74 -12.61 -9.48 -10.95
N VAL A 75 -12.79 -8.28 -11.51
CA VAL A 75 -11.94 -7.13 -11.18
C VAL A 75 -12.05 -6.78 -9.69
N LYS A 76 -13.25 -6.88 -9.11
CA LYS A 76 -13.45 -6.69 -7.67
C LYS A 76 -12.77 -7.77 -6.84
N ILE A 77 -12.87 -9.04 -7.24
CA ILE A 77 -12.16 -10.15 -6.56
C ILE A 77 -10.66 -9.91 -6.55
N LEU A 78 -10.08 -9.51 -7.70
CA LEU A 78 -8.67 -9.16 -7.80
C LEU A 78 -8.29 -8.03 -6.84
N TYR A 79 -9.09 -6.96 -6.81
CA TYR A 79 -8.89 -5.84 -5.89
C TYR A 79 -8.95 -6.29 -4.42
N ASP A 80 -9.97 -7.05 -4.05
CA ASP A 80 -10.19 -7.52 -2.67
C ASP A 80 -9.02 -8.40 -2.18
N GLU A 81 -8.54 -9.33 -3.01
CA GLU A 81 -7.41 -10.20 -2.66
C GLU A 81 -6.09 -9.42 -2.55
N LEU A 82 -5.84 -8.46 -3.43
CA LEU A 82 -4.66 -7.60 -3.34
C LEU A 82 -4.75 -6.65 -2.14
N ALA A 83 -5.90 -6.07 -1.86
CA ALA A 83 -6.10 -5.23 -0.68
C ALA A 83 -5.91 -6.02 0.62
N LYS A 84 -6.45 -7.25 0.69
CA LYS A 84 -6.25 -8.15 1.83
C LYS A 84 -4.78 -8.50 2.08
N MET A 85 -3.98 -8.64 1.01
CA MET A 85 -2.54 -8.85 1.11
C MET A 85 -1.82 -7.69 1.81
N LEU A 86 -2.26 -6.45 1.58
CA LEU A 86 -1.69 -5.27 2.19
C LEU A 86 -2.06 -5.11 3.68
N GLY A 87 -2.98 -5.93 4.17
CA GLY A 87 -3.49 -5.89 5.54
C GLY A 87 -4.72 -5.01 5.70
N ASN A 88 -5.29 -5.06 6.89
CA ASN A 88 -6.43 -4.23 7.25
C ASN A 88 -5.95 -2.88 7.77
N ASP A 89 -6.82 -1.88 7.66
CA ASP A 89 -6.59 -0.59 8.31
C ASP A 89 -6.44 -0.81 9.82
N THR A 90 -5.30 -0.37 10.34
CA THR A 90 -5.03 -0.37 11.78
C THR A 90 -5.12 1.07 12.28
N GLU A 91 -6.01 1.31 13.23
CA GLU A 91 -6.09 2.59 13.90
C GLU A 91 -4.92 2.76 14.90
N PHE A 92 -4.40 3.98 14.99
CA PHE A 92 -3.46 4.33 16.04
C PHE A 92 -4.21 4.49 17.36
N HIS A 93 -4.00 3.57 18.31
CA HIS A 93 -4.56 3.68 19.64
C HIS A 93 -3.59 4.40 20.58
N PHE A 94 -3.76 5.71 20.70
CA PHE A 94 -2.97 6.52 21.61
C PHE A 94 -3.57 6.54 23.03
N LYS A 95 -2.71 6.42 24.05
CA LYS A 95 -3.11 6.53 25.45
C LYS A 95 -3.28 7.99 25.80
N SER A 96 -4.50 8.38 26.21
CA SER A 96 -4.78 9.73 26.68
C SER A 96 -3.98 10.08 27.94
N GLY A 97 -3.54 11.35 28.05
CA GLY A 97 -2.78 11.85 29.20
C GLY A 97 -1.34 11.32 29.33
N LYS A 98 -0.83 10.62 28.29
CA LYS A 98 0.56 10.11 28.26
C LYS A 98 1.24 10.50 26.96
N ILE A 99 2.59 10.56 27.03
CA ILE A 99 3.41 10.71 25.81
C ILE A 99 3.40 9.37 25.07
N ASN A 100 2.89 9.41 23.83
CA ASN A 100 2.94 8.29 22.91
C ASN A 100 4.13 8.48 21.98
N LYS A 101 4.91 7.43 21.77
CA LYS A 101 6.12 7.44 20.94
C LYS A 101 5.91 6.55 19.74
N VAL A 102 6.09 7.10 18.54
CA VAL A 102 6.04 6.36 17.27
C VAL A 102 7.43 6.39 16.66
N LEU A 103 8.03 5.21 16.44
CA LEU A 103 9.33 5.07 15.79
C LEU A 103 9.15 4.57 14.37
N LEU A 104 9.64 5.34 13.38
CA LEU A 104 9.63 4.96 11.97
C LEU A 104 10.98 4.32 11.59
N LEU A 105 10.92 3.03 11.26
CA LEU A 105 12.08 2.24 10.85
C LEU A 105 12.01 1.91 9.34
N GLY A 106 13.16 1.84 8.70
CA GLY A 106 13.25 1.43 7.30
C GLY A 106 14.62 1.74 6.71
N ILE A 107 14.92 1.12 5.57
CA ILE A 107 16.14 1.36 4.80
C ILE A 107 16.16 2.76 4.17
N GLN A 108 17.28 3.18 3.64
CA GLN A 108 17.40 4.44 2.90
C GLN A 108 16.43 4.46 1.71
N GLY A 109 15.79 5.59 1.45
CA GLY A 109 14.81 5.72 0.34
C GLY A 109 13.43 5.11 0.59
N SER A 110 13.18 4.45 1.75
CA SER A 110 11.87 3.85 2.07
C SER A 110 10.76 4.86 2.43
N GLY A 111 11.03 6.15 2.35
CA GLY A 111 10.02 7.19 2.57
C GLY A 111 9.80 7.60 4.02
N LYS A 112 10.67 7.21 4.97
CA LYS A 112 10.53 7.56 6.40
C LYS A 112 10.25 9.04 6.65
N THR A 113 11.09 9.93 6.14
CA THR A 113 10.94 11.39 6.31
C THR A 113 9.61 11.89 5.75
N THR A 114 9.21 11.40 4.58
CA THR A 114 7.94 11.75 3.94
C THR A 114 6.74 11.25 4.75
N VAL A 115 6.81 10.03 5.27
CA VAL A 115 5.74 9.47 6.12
C VAL A 115 5.67 10.20 7.45
N THR A 116 6.83 10.53 8.06
CA THR A 116 6.90 11.33 9.29
C THR A 116 6.13 12.64 9.16
N SER A 117 6.44 13.43 8.14
CA SER A 117 5.78 14.73 7.94
C SER A 117 4.28 14.61 7.66
N LYS A 118 3.87 13.61 6.87
CA LYS A 118 2.45 13.34 6.59
C LYS A 118 1.70 12.87 7.83
N LEU A 119 2.29 11.96 8.61
CA LEU A 119 1.70 11.45 9.84
C LEU A 119 1.59 12.55 10.90
N ALA A 120 2.63 13.34 11.08
CA ALA A 120 2.63 14.49 11.99
C ALA A 120 1.51 15.47 11.65
N ARG A 121 1.36 15.83 10.36
CA ARG A 121 0.27 16.68 9.88
C ARG A 121 -1.11 16.05 10.09
N PHE A 122 -1.25 14.76 9.84
CA PHE A 122 -2.50 14.04 10.03
C PHE A 122 -2.95 14.06 11.49
N LEU A 123 -2.03 13.75 12.41
CA LEU A 123 -2.31 13.74 13.85
C LEU A 123 -2.52 15.15 14.43
N SER A 124 -1.76 16.14 13.98
CA SER A 124 -1.97 17.55 14.37
C SER A 124 -3.38 18.03 14.01
N LYS A 125 -3.90 17.67 12.82
CA LYS A 125 -5.28 17.96 12.42
C LYS A 125 -6.35 17.28 13.28
N GLN A 126 -5.98 16.18 13.95
CA GLN A 126 -6.86 15.50 14.91
C GLN A 126 -6.77 16.09 16.33
N GLY A 127 -6.01 17.17 16.51
CA GLY A 127 -5.87 17.87 17.78
C GLY A 127 -4.76 17.33 18.71
N TYR A 128 -3.92 16.40 18.22
CA TYR A 128 -2.77 15.94 18.99
C TYR A 128 -1.63 16.97 18.95
N ARG A 129 -0.98 17.19 20.10
CA ARG A 129 0.26 17.96 20.16
C ARG A 129 1.42 17.07 19.72
N ILE A 130 2.09 17.43 18.62
CA ILE A 130 3.10 16.60 17.97
C ILE A 130 4.48 17.24 18.08
N GLY A 131 5.46 16.44 18.51
CA GLY A 131 6.88 16.72 18.37
C GLY A 131 7.52 15.69 17.45
N VAL A 132 8.35 16.10 16.53
CA VAL A 132 9.10 15.23 15.62
C VAL A 132 10.58 15.30 15.98
N ILE A 133 11.24 14.13 16.07
CA ILE A 133 12.67 14.03 16.36
C ILE A 133 13.38 13.51 15.10
N GLY A 134 14.31 14.31 14.55
CA GLY A 134 15.21 13.91 13.47
C GLY A 134 16.40 13.14 14.05
N ALA A 135 16.37 11.81 13.93
CA ALA A 135 17.43 10.92 14.41
C ALA A 135 18.45 10.52 13.33
N ASP A 136 18.36 11.06 12.13
CA ASP A 136 19.32 10.84 11.03
C ASP A 136 20.50 11.81 11.19
N THR A 137 21.48 11.42 11.99
CA THR A 137 22.68 12.22 12.28
C THR A 137 23.82 12.00 11.28
N PHE A 138 23.68 11.05 10.37
CA PHE A 138 24.72 10.70 9.39
C PHE A 138 24.59 11.49 8.08
N ARG A 139 23.37 11.77 7.66
CA ARG A 139 23.12 12.42 6.36
C ARG A 139 23.10 13.93 6.50
N PRO A 140 24.04 14.66 5.83
CA PRO A 140 24.04 16.11 5.82
C PRO A 140 22.68 16.67 5.35
N GLY A 141 22.15 17.66 6.04
CA GLY A 141 20.88 18.31 5.70
C GLY A 141 19.61 17.50 5.99
N ALA A 142 19.71 16.31 6.62
CA ALA A 142 18.53 15.49 6.93
C ALA A 142 17.55 16.24 7.84
N LEU A 143 18.05 16.94 8.86
CA LEU A 143 17.23 17.71 9.78
C LEU A 143 16.60 18.92 9.10
N VAL A 144 17.35 19.63 8.27
CA VAL A 144 16.84 20.77 7.47
C VAL A 144 15.72 20.32 6.54
N GLN A 145 15.91 19.18 5.84
CA GLN A 145 14.88 18.57 5.00
C GLN A 145 13.61 18.24 5.80
N LEU A 146 13.77 17.65 7.00
CA LEU A 146 12.63 17.31 7.84
C LEU A 146 11.87 18.55 8.31
N ARG A 147 12.58 19.60 8.72
CA ARG A 147 12.00 20.91 9.09
C ARG A 147 11.20 21.51 7.95
N THR A 148 11.78 21.60 6.74
CA THR A 148 11.09 22.10 5.56
C THR A 148 9.82 21.30 5.23
N MET A 149 9.86 19.99 5.39
CA MET A 149 8.68 19.13 5.15
C MET A 149 7.59 19.30 6.21
N CYS A 150 7.94 19.72 7.41
CA CYS A 150 7.01 19.95 8.52
C CYS A 150 6.53 21.42 8.61
N GLU A 151 7.15 22.35 7.89
CA GLU A 151 6.89 23.81 7.93
C GLU A 151 5.41 24.18 7.78
N LYS A 152 4.67 23.45 6.94
CA LYS A 152 3.23 23.69 6.68
C LYS A 152 2.31 23.01 7.73
N SER A 153 2.89 22.46 8.78
CA SER A 153 2.18 21.76 9.85
C SER A 153 2.56 22.45 11.16
N ASP A 154 1.61 22.60 12.06
CA ASP A 154 1.88 23.10 13.41
C ASP A 154 2.56 21.99 14.24
N VAL A 155 3.85 21.76 13.94
CA VAL A 155 4.63 20.62 14.47
C VAL A 155 6.05 21.09 14.79
N GLU A 156 6.45 20.88 16.03
CA GLU A 156 7.82 21.18 16.48
C GLU A 156 8.80 20.08 16.03
N VAL A 157 9.93 20.48 15.43
CA VAL A 157 10.97 19.53 14.95
C VAL A 157 12.25 19.71 15.77
N TYR A 158 12.68 18.63 16.40
CA TYR A 158 13.88 18.54 17.24
C TYR A 158 14.97 17.70 16.56
N GLY A 159 16.22 18.02 16.81
CA GLY A 159 17.39 17.26 16.34
C GLY A 159 18.65 18.08 16.42
N ASP A 160 19.81 17.41 16.33
CA ASP A 160 21.12 18.06 16.31
C ASP A 160 21.59 18.24 14.86
N GLU A 161 22.01 19.46 14.55
CA GLU A 161 22.76 19.77 13.33
C GLU A 161 24.24 19.52 13.62
N LYS A 162 24.78 18.42 13.06
CA LYS A 162 26.22 18.19 13.05
C LYS A 162 26.83 18.73 11.79
#